data_cae5eceb4f869e37c83b91d10a51cc1b
#
_entry.id   cae5eceb4f869e37c83b91d10a51cc1b
#
_cell.length_a   1.000
_cell.length_b   1.000
_cell.length_c   1.000
_cell.angle_alpha   90.00
_cell.angle_beta   90.00
_cell.angle_gamma   90.00
#
_symmetry.space_group_name_H-M   'P 1'
#
loop_
_entity.id
_entity.type
_entity.pdbx_description
1 polymer ?
#
loop_
_entity_poly.entity_id
_entity_poly.type
_entity_poly.pdbx_seq_one_letter_code
_entity_poly.pdbx_strand_id
1 'polypeptide(L)'
;MRTTLLLIGAAALSGCALLGKNDPHVPRYFTPEYEGDAPTAPVRSDLQLRLGRVEGWSHVREQLATRNSARELFYREDRRWTERPEIYLRRALSRALFEERGVVESLSGRGVTVDVELIAFEEIEQPHKARMQALLVLRDDRIGLLTETVTVEQPVGKSNEADQTRAVVDALSQVLHAGVTRIADRVVAKLSERATHATN
;
A
#
# COMPACT_ATOMS: atom_id res chain seq x y z
N MET A 1 4.56 -82.59 5.85
CA MET A 1 4.75 -81.55 6.91
C MET A 1 5.77 -80.53 6.42
N ARG A 2 5.49 -79.27 6.50
CA ARG A 2 6.30 -78.10 6.07
C ARG A 2 5.95 -77.60 4.66
N THR A 3 4.91 -76.78 4.56
CA THR A 3 4.78 -75.73 3.53
C THR A 3 3.48 -74.95 3.78
N THR A 4 3.47 -74.13 4.85
CA THR A 4 2.35 -73.21 5.13
C THR A 4 2.83 -72.08 6.02
N LEU A 5 3.74 -71.22 5.53
CA LEU A 5 4.12 -70.02 6.28
C LEU A 5 4.82 -69.02 5.37
N LEU A 6 4.20 -68.52 4.33
CA LEU A 6 4.78 -67.46 3.46
C LEU A 6 3.72 -66.70 2.64
N LEU A 7 2.64 -66.24 3.26
CA LEU A 7 1.60 -65.47 2.57
C LEU A 7 0.91 -64.41 3.47
N ILE A 8 1.62 -63.85 4.42
CA ILE A 8 1.10 -62.77 5.29
C ILE A 8 2.15 -61.62 5.33
N GLY A 9 2.54 -61.01 4.23
CA GLY A 9 3.55 -59.96 4.25
C GLY A 9 3.34 -58.86 3.19
N ALA A 10 2.25 -58.87 2.43
CA ALA A 10 2.15 -57.98 1.27
C ALA A 10 0.96 -56.98 1.29
N ALA A 11 0.27 -56.79 2.41
CA ALA A 11 -0.96 -55.98 2.45
C ALA A 11 -0.86 -54.68 3.27
N ALA A 12 0.36 -54.20 3.65
CA ALA A 12 0.50 -53.05 4.52
C ALA A 12 1.11 -51.78 3.86
N LEU A 13 1.25 -51.69 2.54
CA LEU A 13 1.92 -50.57 1.86
C LEU A 13 0.99 -49.69 0.96
N SER A 14 -0.34 -49.86 1.02
CA SER A 14 -1.26 -49.09 0.17
C SER A 14 -2.05 -47.98 0.88
N GLY A 15 -1.66 -47.55 2.09
CA GLY A 15 -2.43 -46.64 2.94
C GLY A 15 -2.04 -45.16 2.97
N CYS A 16 -1.02 -44.68 2.27
CA CYS A 16 -0.53 -43.31 2.47
C CYS A 16 -0.77 -42.31 1.31
N ALA A 17 -1.56 -42.65 0.30
CA ALA A 17 -1.74 -41.76 -0.87
C ALA A 17 -3.04 -40.95 -0.89
N LEU A 18 -3.86 -40.97 0.17
CA LEU A 18 -5.21 -40.35 0.16
C LEU A 18 -5.39 -39.16 1.12
N LEU A 19 -4.32 -38.69 1.78
CA LEU A 19 -4.43 -37.60 2.78
C LEU A 19 -3.88 -36.25 2.31
N GLY A 20 -3.72 -35.99 1.03
CA GLY A 20 -3.09 -34.78 0.50
C GLY A 20 -3.83 -34.05 -0.60
N LYS A 21 -5.18 -34.14 -0.69
CA LYS A 21 -5.93 -33.16 -1.49
C LYS A 21 -6.29 -31.94 -0.64
N ASN A 22 -5.31 -31.12 -0.31
CA ASN A 22 -5.61 -29.72 -0.10
C ASN A 22 -6.02 -29.16 -1.45
N ASP A 23 -7.26 -28.73 -1.59
CA ASP A 23 -7.69 -27.98 -2.76
C ASP A 23 -6.71 -26.83 -2.96
N PRO A 24 -6.22 -26.60 -4.19
CA PRO A 24 -5.28 -25.50 -4.44
C PRO A 24 -5.94 -24.20 -4.00
N HIS A 25 -5.34 -23.55 -3.01
CA HIS A 25 -5.80 -22.27 -2.52
C HIS A 25 -5.58 -21.25 -3.65
N VAL A 26 -6.64 -20.88 -4.35
CA VAL A 26 -6.58 -19.89 -5.43
C VAL A 26 -6.61 -18.49 -4.78
N PRO A 27 -5.54 -17.71 -4.89
CA PRO A 27 -5.52 -16.37 -4.33
C PRO A 27 -6.56 -15.47 -5.00
N ARG A 28 -7.22 -14.64 -4.22
CA ARG A 28 -8.07 -13.55 -4.70
C ARG A 28 -7.23 -12.29 -4.79
N TYR A 29 -7.36 -11.57 -5.92
CA TYR A 29 -6.63 -10.34 -6.16
C TYR A 29 -7.54 -9.13 -6.00
N PHE A 30 -7.02 -8.08 -5.39
CA PHE A 30 -7.72 -6.83 -5.11
C PHE A 30 -6.90 -5.65 -5.61
N THR A 31 -7.59 -4.59 -5.99
CA THR A 31 -6.99 -3.31 -6.37
C THR A 31 -7.62 -2.24 -5.49
N PRO A 32 -6.84 -1.47 -4.72
CA PRO A 32 -7.39 -0.33 -4.01
C PRO A 32 -7.77 0.76 -5.02
N GLU A 33 -8.94 1.31 -4.88
CA GLU A 33 -9.42 2.39 -5.74
C GLU A 33 -8.88 3.73 -5.22
N TYR A 34 -8.40 4.55 -6.14
CA TYR A 34 -8.12 5.95 -5.91
C TYR A 34 -9.04 6.77 -6.81
N GLU A 35 -10.15 7.21 -6.25
CA GLU A 35 -11.04 8.17 -6.88
C GLU A 35 -10.47 9.57 -6.58
N GLY A 36 -9.58 10.04 -7.45
CA GLY A 36 -9.04 11.38 -7.32
C GLY A 36 -10.09 12.44 -7.63
N ASP A 37 -9.87 13.63 -7.09
CA ASP A 37 -10.71 14.79 -7.40
C ASP A 37 -10.63 15.14 -8.89
N ALA A 38 -11.68 15.73 -9.43
CA ALA A 38 -11.63 16.27 -10.79
C ALA A 38 -10.54 17.35 -10.88
N PRO A 39 -9.79 17.45 -11.99
CA PRO A 39 -8.81 18.50 -12.18
C PRO A 39 -9.49 19.87 -12.06
N THR A 40 -9.27 20.54 -10.95
CA THR A 40 -9.95 21.82 -10.64
C THR A 40 -9.00 22.99 -10.59
N ALA A 41 -7.71 22.74 -10.46
CA ALA A 41 -6.73 23.79 -10.32
C ALA A 41 -6.12 24.17 -11.70
N PRO A 42 -5.99 25.47 -12.00
CA PRO A 42 -5.19 25.90 -13.14
C PRO A 42 -3.73 25.47 -12.92
N VAL A 43 -3.02 25.21 -14.02
CA VAL A 43 -1.58 24.89 -13.98
C VAL A 43 -0.83 26.00 -13.23
N ARG A 44 -0.12 25.63 -12.18
CA ARG A 44 0.68 26.54 -11.36
C ARG A 44 2.15 26.49 -11.81
N SER A 45 2.46 27.27 -12.84
CA SER A 45 3.81 27.30 -13.43
C SER A 45 4.91 27.77 -12.46
N ASP A 46 4.54 28.44 -11.36
CA ASP A 46 5.39 28.84 -10.26
C ASP A 46 5.81 27.68 -9.34
N LEU A 47 5.06 26.56 -9.37
CA LEU A 47 5.34 25.39 -8.54
C LEU A 47 5.86 24.25 -9.42
N GLN A 48 7.14 23.95 -9.28
CA GLN A 48 7.81 22.85 -9.97
C GLN A 48 8.26 21.78 -8.96
N LEU A 49 7.99 20.52 -9.30
CA LEU A 49 8.30 19.39 -8.43
C LEU A 49 8.70 18.16 -9.25
N ARG A 50 9.65 17.39 -8.76
CA ARG A 50 9.92 16.03 -9.23
C ARG A 50 9.38 15.01 -8.25
N LEU A 51 8.56 14.08 -8.72
CA LEU A 51 8.22 12.90 -7.95
C LEU A 51 9.40 11.92 -8.02
N GLY A 52 10.15 11.84 -6.94
CA GLY A 52 11.33 11.03 -6.79
C GLY A 52 11.00 9.55 -6.54
N ARG A 53 11.60 8.95 -5.52
CA ARG A 53 11.34 7.56 -5.14
C ARG A 53 10.03 7.45 -4.37
N VAL A 54 9.26 6.43 -4.70
CA VAL A 54 8.12 5.97 -3.89
C VAL A 54 8.36 4.50 -3.67
N GLU A 55 8.72 4.12 -2.45
CA GLU A 55 9.15 2.77 -2.09
C GLU A 55 8.37 2.27 -0.88
N GLY A 56 8.12 0.96 -0.83
CA GLY A 56 7.53 0.30 0.33
C GLY A 56 8.62 -0.30 1.23
N TRP A 57 8.42 -0.26 2.54
CA TRP A 57 9.27 -0.99 3.47
C TRP A 57 9.18 -2.50 3.20
N SER A 58 10.19 -3.26 3.61
CA SER A 58 10.34 -4.69 3.29
C SER A 58 9.14 -5.57 3.67
N HIS A 59 8.35 -5.15 4.64
CA HIS A 59 7.13 -5.83 5.06
C HIS A 59 5.86 -5.34 4.32
N VAL A 60 5.93 -4.30 3.50
CA VAL A 60 4.84 -3.91 2.59
C VAL A 60 4.94 -4.77 1.34
N ARG A 61 4.02 -5.72 1.19
CA ARG A 61 4.07 -6.78 0.17
C ARG A 61 2.78 -6.82 -0.64
N GLU A 62 2.73 -7.69 -1.62
CA GLU A 62 1.52 -7.96 -2.41
C GLU A 62 0.41 -8.65 -1.61
N GLN A 63 0.73 -9.34 -0.51
CA GLN A 63 -0.29 -9.93 0.34
C GLN A 63 -0.95 -8.86 1.21
N LEU A 64 -2.26 -9.01 1.45
CA LEU A 64 -2.92 -8.18 2.45
C LEU A 64 -2.32 -8.47 3.82
N ALA A 65 -1.79 -7.41 4.44
CA ALA A 65 -1.19 -7.46 5.74
C ALA A 65 -2.24 -7.19 6.82
N THR A 66 -2.25 -7.98 7.88
CA THR A 66 -3.10 -7.79 9.06
C THR A 66 -2.22 -7.75 10.30
N ARG A 67 -2.44 -6.76 11.14
CA ARG A 67 -1.78 -6.60 12.44
C ARG A 67 -2.75 -6.90 13.56
N ASN A 68 -2.51 -7.96 14.33
CA ASN A 68 -3.36 -8.32 15.46
C ASN A 68 -2.94 -7.60 16.75
N SER A 69 -1.68 -7.19 16.84
CA SER A 69 -1.15 -6.39 17.95
C SER A 69 -0.07 -5.43 17.44
N ALA A 70 0.44 -4.56 18.32
CA ALA A 70 1.53 -3.64 17.96
C ALA A 70 2.83 -4.36 17.53
N ARG A 71 2.95 -5.66 17.79
CA ARG A 71 4.17 -6.43 17.56
C ARG A 71 4.05 -7.55 16.56
N GLU A 72 2.83 -7.98 16.19
CA GLU A 72 2.64 -9.11 15.30
C GLU A 72 1.93 -8.69 14.02
N LEU A 73 2.56 -8.99 12.89
CA LEU A 73 2.08 -8.77 11.55
C LEU A 73 2.02 -10.12 10.83
N PHE A 74 0.89 -10.43 10.25
CA PHE A 74 0.74 -11.63 9.43
C PHE A 74 0.13 -11.27 8.07
N TYR A 75 0.29 -12.18 7.11
CA TYR A 75 -0.17 -12.01 5.75
C TYR A 75 -1.23 -13.04 5.43
N ARG A 76 -2.28 -12.60 4.76
CA ARG A 76 -3.30 -13.50 4.26
C ARG A 76 -2.85 -14.08 2.93
N GLU A 77 -2.52 -15.36 2.90
CA GLU A 77 -2.00 -16.03 1.71
C GLU A 77 -2.99 -16.07 0.55
N ASP A 78 -4.28 -16.13 0.85
CA ASP A 78 -5.39 -16.17 -0.08
C ASP A 78 -5.83 -14.81 -0.62
N ARG A 79 -5.22 -13.70 -0.17
CA ARG A 79 -5.63 -12.33 -0.48
C ARG A 79 -4.44 -11.49 -0.86
N ARG A 80 -4.42 -11.01 -2.09
CA ARG A 80 -3.29 -10.28 -2.66
C ARG A 80 -3.75 -9.01 -3.35
N TRP A 81 -2.87 -8.04 -3.37
CA TRP A 81 -2.96 -6.90 -4.26
C TRP A 81 -2.58 -7.32 -5.68
N THR A 82 -3.15 -6.68 -6.70
CA THR A 82 -2.76 -6.89 -8.11
C THR A 82 -1.37 -6.34 -8.40
N GLU A 83 -0.90 -5.38 -7.60
CA GLU A 83 0.44 -4.80 -7.64
C GLU A 83 0.89 -4.49 -6.21
N ARG A 84 2.16 -4.19 -6.01
CA ARG A 84 2.65 -3.77 -4.70
C ARG A 84 2.06 -2.42 -4.30
N PRO A 85 1.72 -2.20 -3.01
CA PRO A 85 1.02 -1.00 -2.55
C PRO A 85 1.70 0.33 -2.88
N GLU A 86 3.03 0.39 -2.91
CA GLU A 86 3.76 1.60 -3.27
C GLU A 86 3.56 2.02 -4.74
N ILE A 87 3.17 1.09 -5.62
CA ILE A 87 2.87 1.40 -7.02
C ILE A 87 1.55 2.18 -7.11
N TYR A 88 0.53 1.76 -6.34
CA TYR A 88 -0.72 2.53 -6.22
C TYR A 88 -0.48 3.91 -5.64
N LEU A 89 0.31 3.98 -4.56
CA LEU A 89 0.67 5.25 -3.93
C LEU A 89 1.37 6.18 -4.92
N ARG A 90 2.32 5.68 -5.71
CA ARG A 90 3.03 6.47 -6.71
C ARG A 90 2.08 7.05 -7.76
N ARG A 91 1.19 6.22 -8.33
CA ARG A 91 0.21 6.66 -9.33
C ARG A 91 -0.76 7.70 -8.76
N ALA A 92 -1.26 7.46 -7.55
CA ALA A 92 -2.17 8.38 -6.88
C ALA A 92 -1.49 9.71 -6.54
N LEU A 93 -0.24 9.70 -6.09
CA LEU A 93 0.54 10.93 -5.85
C LEU A 93 0.83 11.70 -7.13
N SER A 94 1.19 11.01 -8.23
CA SER A 94 1.40 11.66 -9.53
C SER A 94 0.15 12.40 -9.98
N ARG A 95 -1.01 11.74 -9.94
CA ARG A 95 -2.29 12.35 -10.27
C ARG A 95 -2.63 13.51 -9.34
N ALA A 96 -2.54 13.30 -8.03
CA ALA A 96 -2.89 14.30 -7.03
C ALA A 96 -2.05 15.58 -7.13
N LEU A 97 -0.75 15.46 -7.44
CA LEU A 97 0.15 16.61 -7.55
C LEU A 97 0.04 17.33 -8.89
N PHE A 98 0.12 16.58 -9.98
CA PHE A 98 0.30 17.17 -11.30
C PHE A 98 -1.03 17.44 -12.02
N GLU A 99 -2.04 16.59 -11.84
CA GLU A 99 -3.32 16.75 -12.53
C GLU A 99 -4.34 17.53 -11.66
N GLU A 100 -4.46 17.21 -10.38
CA GLU A 100 -5.49 17.80 -9.52
C GLU A 100 -5.06 19.14 -8.91
N ARG A 101 -3.77 19.32 -8.58
CA ARG A 101 -3.22 20.54 -7.97
C ARG A 101 -2.45 21.43 -8.93
N GLY A 102 -2.28 21.00 -10.18
CA GLY A 102 -1.66 21.77 -11.25
C GLY A 102 -0.17 22.07 -11.03
N VAL A 103 0.54 21.31 -10.18
CA VAL A 103 1.99 21.43 -10.02
C VAL A 103 2.65 20.98 -11.32
N VAL A 104 3.69 21.68 -11.78
CA VAL A 104 4.42 21.30 -12.99
C VAL A 104 5.44 20.22 -12.66
N GLU A 105 5.35 19.10 -13.38
CA GLU A 105 6.33 18.04 -13.22
C GLU A 105 7.69 18.43 -13.83
N SER A 106 8.75 18.41 -13.01
CA SER A 106 10.11 18.66 -13.47
C SER A 106 10.78 17.34 -13.86
N LEU A 107 11.16 17.23 -15.12
CA LEU A 107 11.90 16.08 -15.65
C LEU A 107 13.42 16.27 -15.55
N SER A 108 13.89 17.49 -15.28
CA SER A 108 15.32 17.81 -15.13
C SER A 108 15.84 17.49 -13.73
N GLY A 109 17.14 17.17 -13.62
CA GLY A 109 17.76 16.71 -12.37
C GLY A 109 17.92 17.78 -11.27
N ARG A 110 17.58 19.04 -11.50
CA ARG A 110 17.65 20.13 -10.52
C ARG A 110 16.27 20.54 -10.05
N GLY A 111 16.18 20.97 -8.79
CA GLY A 111 14.96 21.49 -8.17
C GLY A 111 14.40 20.62 -7.06
N VAL A 112 13.19 20.94 -6.65
CA VAL A 112 12.55 20.28 -5.52
C VAL A 112 12.11 18.87 -5.90
N THR A 113 12.45 17.92 -5.03
CA THR A 113 12.10 16.51 -5.18
C THR A 113 11.35 16.05 -3.94
N VAL A 114 10.28 15.30 -4.15
CA VAL A 114 9.56 14.57 -3.11
C VAL A 114 9.86 13.07 -3.20
N ASP A 115 10.37 12.50 -2.12
CA ASP A 115 10.52 11.07 -1.93
C ASP A 115 9.49 10.60 -0.88
N VAL A 116 8.92 9.42 -1.05
CA VAL A 116 7.92 8.87 -0.12
C VAL A 116 8.24 7.41 0.18
N GLU A 117 8.27 7.06 1.45
CA GLU A 117 8.42 5.68 1.91
C GLU A 117 7.11 5.21 2.54
N LEU A 118 6.47 4.21 1.95
CA LEU A 118 5.28 3.58 2.51
C LEU A 118 5.68 2.63 3.64
N ILE A 119 5.44 3.06 4.87
CA ILE A 119 5.81 2.33 6.10
C ILE A 119 4.79 1.24 6.41
N ALA A 120 3.49 1.54 6.24
CA ALA A 120 2.43 0.59 6.52
C ALA A 120 1.25 0.79 5.55
N PHE A 121 0.66 -0.32 5.11
CA PHE A 121 -0.59 -0.39 4.38
C PHE A 121 -1.27 -1.71 4.79
N GLU A 122 -2.09 -1.66 5.85
CA GLU A 122 -2.49 -2.84 6.59
C GLU A 122 -3.83 -2.70 7.28
N GLU A 123 -4.47 -3.82 7.54
CA GLU A 123 -5.57 -3.95 8.48
C GLU A 123 -5.01 -4.04 9.91
N ILE A 124 -5.64 -3.34 10.86
CA ILE A 124 -5.45 -3.51 12.30
C ILE A 124 -6.67 -4.23 12.83
N GLU A 125 -6.49 -5.42 13.37
CA GLU A 125 -7.59 -6.27 13.81
C GLU A 125 -8.31 -5.70 15.05
N GLN A 126 -7.55 -5.10 15.96
CA GLN A 126 -8.09 -4.50 17.18
C GLN A 126 -7.44 -3.14 17.49
N PRO A 127 -8.22 -2.03 17.45
CA PRO A 127 -9.59 -1.93 16.96
C PRO A 127 -9.64 -2.10 15.44
N HIS A 128 -10.74 -2.65 14.89
CA HIS A 128 -10.84 -2.99 13.47
C HIS A 128 -10.76 -1.76 12.57
N LYS A 129 -9.59 -1.52 11.99
CA LYS A 129 -9.25 -0.33 11.19
C LYS A 129 -8.35 -0.69 10.02
N ALA A 130 -8.43 0.09 8.95
CA ALA A 130 -7.37 0.20 7.94
C ALA A 130 -6.38 1.29 8.35
N ARG A 131 -5.11 1.10 8.05
CA ARG A 131 -4.04 2.07 8.28
C ARG A 131 -3.13 2.21 7.07
N MET A 132 -2.85 3.46 6.72
CA MET A 132 -1.73 3.84 5.87
C MET A 132 -0.78 4.73 6.67
N GLN A 133 0.53 4.45 6.59
CA GLN A 133 1.57 5.30 7.14
C GLN A 133 2.68 5.49 6.12
N ALA A 134 3.07 6.73 5.88
CA ALA A 134 4.13 7.06 4.93
C ALA A 134 5.05 8.15 5.48
N LEU A 135 6.35 8.01 5.24
CA LEU A 135 7.34 9.06 5.48
C LEU A 135 7.47 9.90 4.21
N LEU A 136 7.24 11.19 4.35
CA LEU A 136 7.39 12.19 3.31
C LEU A 136 8.72 12.91 3.52
N VAL A 137 9.55 12.97 2.48
CA VAL A 137 10.80 13.75 2.45
C VAL A 137 10.78 14.68 1.24
N LEU A 138 10.72 15.98 1.50
CA LEU A 138 10.83 17.02 0.47
C LEU A 138 12.20 17.67 0.58
N ARG A 139 12.93 17.74 -0.52
CA ARG A 139 14.30 18.30 -0.55
C ARG A 139 14.53 19.09 -1.83
N ASP A 140 15.39 20.10 -1.73
CA ASP A 140 15.93 20.81 -2.87
C ASP A 140 17.43 20.52 -2.94
N ASP A 141 17.85 19.86 -4.01
CA ASP A 141 19.20 19.33 -4.18
C ASP A 141 19.71 18.61 -2.90
N ARG A 142 20.42 19.34 -2.04
CA ARG A 142 21.02 18.81 -0.80
C ARG A 142 20.34 19.29 0.48
N ILE A 143 19.37 20.20 0.38
CA ILE A 143 18.71 20.82 1.53
C ILE A 143 17.36 20.14 1.77
N GLY A 144 17.18 19.59 2.96
CA GLY A 144 15.87 19.09 3.40
C GLY A 144 14.92 20.26 3.65
N LEU A 145 13.76 20.23 3.00
CA LEU A 145 12.71 21.26 3.16
C LEU A 145 11.64 20.82 4.13
N LEU A 146 11.31 19.52 4.14
CA LEU A 146 10.30 18.92 4.99
C LEU A 146 10.61 17.45 5.17
N THR A 147 10.47 16.96 6.41
CA THR A 147 10.42 15.53 6.72
C THR A 147 9.26 15.33 7.68
N GLU A 148 8.28 14.52 7.28
CA GLU A 148 7.06 14.32 8.06
C GLU A 148 6.53 12.89 7.86
N THR A 149 6.03 12.29 8.94
CA THR A 149 5.30 11.03 8.86
C THR A 149 3.81 11.31 8.82
N VAL A 150 3.16 10.90 7.74
CA VAL A 150 1.72 10.96 7.55
C VAL A 150 1.12 9.62 7.94
N THR A 151 0.20 9.63 8.92
CA THR A 151 -0.56 8.44 9.31
C THR A 151 -2.04 8.74 9.13
N VAL A 152 -2.73 7.83 8.45
CA VAL A 152 -4.18 7.85 8.26
C VAL A 152 -4.75 6.50 8.69
N GLU A 153 -5.82 6.55 9.46
CA GLU A 153 -6.58 5.38 9.89
C GLU A 153 -8.06 5.60 9.61
N GLN A 154 -8.74 4.53 9.17
CA GLN A 154 -10.19 4.52 8.95
C GLN A 154 -10.79 3.25 9.57
N PRO A 155 -11.94 3.33 10.22
CA PRO A 155 -12.65 2.14 10.67
C PRO A 155 -13.01 1.24 9.48
N VAL A 156 -12.87 -0.06 9.64
CA VAL A 156 -13.40 -1.03 8.68
C VAL A 156 -14.89 -1.20 8.95
N GLY A 157 -15.71 -1.04 7.91
CA GLY A 157 -17.16 -1.20 8.00
C GLY A 157 -17.56 -2.59 8.52
N LYS A 158 -18.70 -2.64 9.21
CA LYS A 158 -19.28 -3.93 9.60
C LYS A 158 -19.80 -4.65 8.37
N SER A 159 -19.39 -5.89 8.18
CA SER A 159 -19.84 -6.75 7.08
C SER A 159 -20.03 -8.18 7.57
N ASN A 160 -20.74 -9.00 6.79
CA ASN A 160 -20.74 -10.42 7.03
C ASN A 160 -19.36 -11.03 6.67
N GLU A 161 -19.10 -12.25 7.11
CA GLU A 161 -17.81 -12.90 6.92
C GLU A 161 -17.36 -13.00 5.44
N ALA A 162 -18.32 -13.21 4.52
CA ALA A 162 -18.05 -13.29 3.08
C ALA A 162 -17.57 -11.95 2.49
N ASP A 163 -18.07 -10.82 3.00
CA ASP A 163 -17.77 -9.46 2.51
C ASP A 163 -16.70 -8.73 3.34
N GLN A 164 -16.22 -9.34 4.43
CA GLN A 164 -15.24 -8.71 5.32
C GLN A 164 -13.98 -8.26 4.58
N THR A 165 -13.47 -9.06 3.65
CA THR A 165 -12.28 -8.67 2.87
C THR A 165 -12.56 -7.45 2.01
N ARG A 166 -13.74 -7.36 1.41
CA ARG A 166 -14.12 -6.18 0.61
C ARG A 166 -14.18 -4.94 1.49
N ALA A 167 -14.80 -5.02 2.66
CA ALA A 167 -14.84 -3.91 3.61
C ALA A 167 -13.44 -3.45 4.05
N VAL A 168 -12.47 -4.38 4.20
CA VAL A 168 -11.07 -4.04 4.47
C VAL A 168 -10.44 -3.33 3.27
N VAL A 169 -10.66 -3.83 2.05
CA VAL A 169 -10.14 -3.21 0.81
C VAL A 169 -10.71 -1.82 0.61
N ASP A 170 -12.01 -1.63 0.85
CA ASP A 170 -12.67 -0.32 0.75
C ASP A 170 -12.09 0.67 1.77
N ALA A 171 -11.89 0.24 3.01
CA ALA A 171 -11.24 1.06 4.04
C ALA A 171 -9.78 1.38 3.70
N LEU A 172 -9.03 0.42 3.10
CA LEU A 172 -7.67 0.65 2.62
C LEU A 172 -7.64 1.62 1.43
N SER A 173 -8.63 1.58 0.54
CA SER A 173 -8.80 2.58 -0.53
C SER A 173 -9.02 3.99 0.04
N GLN A 174 -9.86 4.11 1.07
CA GLN A 174 -10.11 5.38 1.76
C GLN A 174 -8.86 5.96 2.45
N VAL A 175 -8.07 5.12 3.14
CA VAL A 175 -6.82 5.61 3.77
C VAL A 175 -5.77 5.97 2.73
N LEU A 176 -5.72 5.29 1.58
CA LEU A 176 -4.87 5.66 0.45
C LEU A 176 -5.25 7.04 -0.07
N HIS A 177 -6.53 7.26 -0.36
CA HIS A 177 -7.04 8.55 -0.83
C HIS A 177 -6.73 9.69 0.16
N ALA A 178 -7.09 9.53 1.44
CA ALA A 178 -6.86 10.54 2.46
C ALA A 178 -5.36 10.79 2.72
N GLY A 179 -4.52 9.74 2.66
CA GLY A 179 -3.09 9.85 2.80
C GLY A 179 -2.43 10.61 1.64
N VAL A 180 -2.81 10.27 0.41
CA VAL A 180 -2.35 10.95 -0.81
C VAL A 180 -2.74 12.43 -0.79
N THR A 181 -4.01 12.74 -0.47
CA THR A 181 -4.50 14.12 -0.35
C THR A 181 -3.67 14.91 0.66
N ARG A 182 -3.46 14.36 1.86
CA ARG A 182 -2.66 15.01 2.91
C ARG A 182 -1.22 15.25 2.47
N ILE A 183 -0.57 14.25 1.87
CA ILE A 183 0.81 14.38 1.37
C ILE A 183 0.87 15.47 0.30
N ALA A 184 -0.03 15.45 -0.69
CA ALA A 184 -0.04 16.42 -1.76
C ALA A 184 -0.29 17.85 -1.26
N ASP A 185 -1.21 18.05 -0.32
CA ASP A 185 -1.45 19.36 0.30
C ASP A 185 -0.22 19.88 1.05
N ARG A 186 0.47 19.03 1.81
CA ARG A 186 1.70 19.40 2.52
C ARG A 186 2.81 19.81 1.55
N VAL A 187 2.98 19.06 0.47
CA VAL A 187 3.96 19.38 -0.59
C VAL A 187 3.64 20.73 -1.22
N VAL A 188 2.40 20.94 -1.66
CA VAL A 188 1.97 22.21 -2.31
C VAL A 188 2.12 23.40 -1.36
N ALA A 189 1.72 23.26 -0.11
CA ALA A 189 1.91 24.32 0.90
C ALA A 189 3.39 24.72 1.03
N LYS A 190 4.28 23.71 1.13
CA LYS A 190 5.73 23.97 1.29
C LYS A 190 6.37 24.58 0.04
N LEU A 191 5.94 24.18 -1.15
CA LEU A 191 6.38 24.79 -2.41
C LEU A 191 5.92 26.25 -2.51
N SER A 192 4.67 26.55 -2.11
CA SER A 192 4.13 27.92 -2.13
C SER A 192 4.84 28.86 -1.17
N GLU A 193 5.13 28.40 0.06
CA GLU A 193 5.95 29.15 1.04
C GLU A 193 7.31 29.54 0.44
N ARG A 194 7.95 28.57 -0.22
CA ARG A 194 9.26 28.78 -0.84
C ARG A 194 9.20 29.79 -2.00
N ALA A 195 8.20 29.68 -2.89
CA ALA A 195 8.02 30.61 -4.01
C ALA A 195 7.88 32.05 -3.51
N THR A 196 7.11 32.24 -2.44
CA THR A 196 6.93 33.57 -1.82
C THR A 196 8.24 34.13 -1.26
N HIS A 197 9.07 33.30 -0.62
CA HIS A 197 10.36 33.74 -0.08
C HIS A 197 11.43 34.03 -1.13
N ALA A 198 11.33 33.44 -2.33
CA ALA A 198 12.25 33.68 -3.43
C ALA A 198 11.97 34.99 -4.17
N THR A 199 10.79 35.59 -3.99
CA THR A 199 10.33 36.81 -4.67
C THR A 199 10.56 38.07 -3.81
N ASN A 200 10.88 37.91 -2.53
CA ASN A 200 11.23 39.02 -1.59
C ASN A 200 12.74 39.09 -1.39
#